data_40791b72339ca9a78b333fe046fca4dc
#
_entry.id   40791b72339ca9a78b333fe046fca4dc
#
_cell.length_a   1.000
_cell.length_b   1.000
_cell.length_c   1.000
_cell.angle_alpha   90.00
_cell.angle_beta   90.00
_cell.angle_gamma   90.00
#
_symmetry.space_group_name_H-M   'P 1'
#
loop_
_entity.id
_entity.type
_entity.pdbx_description
1 polymer ?
#
loop_
_entity_poly.entity_id
_entity_poly.type
_entity_poly.pdbx_seq_one_letter_code
_entity_poly.pdbx_strand_id
1 'polypeptide(L)'
;AVIVNGKTQTAGTAQTATNSSGQTTTTVTVDTSKLENILASQGTGATVTIPITGNSYVAAGTLTGAMVKSMESKNATLVVQTHSGTYTLPASEININAVSQQLGTSVALSDIKVTVSISEPSASMTKVVETAAQDGGFTIMVPAVDYTITCAHGSQTVNVSSFNAYVERTIAIPDGVDPTKITTGVVVDPNGTTHH
;
A
#
# COMPACT_ATOMS: atom_id res chain seq x y z
N ALA A 1 -8.78 -6.64 12.06
CA ALA A 1 -9.67 -5.48 12.25
C ALA A 1 -9.34 -4.41 11.20
N VAL A 2 -10.29 -3.54 10.90
CA VAL A 2 -10.13 -2.33 10.07
C VAL A 2 -10.55 -1.14 10.94
N ILE A 3 -9.94 0.02 10.77
CA ILE A 3 -10.31 1.22 11.52
C ILE A 3 -10.99 2.20 10.56
N VAL A 4 -12.19 2.66 10.89
CA VAL A 4 -12.93 3.65 10.10
C VAL A 4 -13.17 4.89 10.96
N ASN A 5 -12.64 6.04 10.54
CA ASN A 5 -12.69 7.30 11.28
C ASN A 5 -12.26 7.15 12.76
N GLY A 6 -11.16 6.40 12.99
CA GLY A 6 -10.60 6.14 14.32
C GLY A 6 -11.33 5.05 15.13
N LYS A 7 -12.43 4.46 14.62
CA LYS A 7 -13.17 3.40 15.30
C LYS A 7 -12.83 2.03 14.73
N THR A 8 -12.44 1.10 15.58
CA THR A 8 -12.15 -0.30 15.20
C THR A 8 -13.41 -1.03 14.77
N GLN A 9 -13.33 -1.71 13.62
CA GLN A 9 -14.41 -2.45 12.99
C GLN A 9 -13.98 -3.89 12.68
N THR A 10 -14.91 -4.84 12.83
CA THR A 10 -14.68 -6.27 12.54
C THR A 10 -14.92 -6.56 11.04
N ALA A 11 -14.23 -5.82 10.17
CA ALA A 11 -14.38 -5.90 8.71
C ALA A 11 -13.10 -6.37 8.01
N GLY A 12 -12.18 -7.03 8.70
CA GLY A 12 -10.95 -7.54 8.11
C GLY A 12 -10.48 -8.83 8.75
N THR A 13 -9.92 -9.73 7.94
CA THR A 13 -9.31 -10.99 8.35
C THR A 13 -7.84 -10.99 7.99
N ALA A 14 -6.97 -11.26 8.96
CA ALA A 14 -5.53 -11.35 8.75
C ALA A 14 -5.10 -12.80 8.54
N GLN A 15 -4.18 -13.01 7.61
CA GLN A 15 -3.52 -14.29 7.36
C GLN A 15 -2.02 -14.02 7.17
N THR A 16 -1.20 -14.90 7.72
CA THR A 16 0.26 -14.87 7.53
C THR A 16 0.71 -16.17 6.86
N ALA A 17 1.49 -16.05 5.81
CA ALA A 17 2.12 -17.14 5.10
C ALA A 17 3.63 -16.94 5.05
N THR A 18 4.38 -18.03 5.03
CA THR A 18 5.84 -18.01 4.89
C THR A 18 6.21 -18.76 3.61
N ASN A 19 7.03 -18.16 2.77
CA ASN A 19 7.52 -18.79 1.55
C ASN A 19 8.71 -19.74 1.84
N SER A 20 9.19 -20.45 0.80
CA SER A 20 10.32 -21.37 0.90
C SER A 20 11.64 -20.70 1.30
N SER A 21 11.76 -19.40 1.14
CA SER A 21 12.93 -18.61 1.55
C SER A 21 12.82 -18.06 2.98
N GLY A 22 11.79 -18.42 3.73
CA GLY A 22 11.56 -17.96 5.09
C GLY A 22 10.96 -16.55 5.20
N GLN A 23 10.65 -15.90 4.08
CA GLN A 23 10.04 -14.58 4.08
C GLN A 23 8.54 -14.68 4.39
N THR A 24 8.08 -13.86 5.31
CA THR A 24 6.68 -13.82 5.74
C THR A 24 5.88 -12.76 4.98
N THR A 25 4.65 -13.11 4.61
CA THR A 25 3.67 -12.18 4.07
C THR A 25 2.45 -12.17 4.99
N THR A 26 2.11 -11.01 5.54
CA THR A 26 0.86 -10.84 6.27
C THR A 26 -0.12 -10.05 5.41
N THR A 27 -1.28 -10.65 5.13
CA THR A 27 -2.35 -10.04 4.34
C THR A 27 -3.58 -9.83 5.21
N VAL A 28 -4.10 -8.62 5.23
CA VAL A 28 -5.41 -8.30 5.78
C VAL A 28 -6.40 -8.18 4.63
N THR A 29 -7.33 -9.12 4.54
CA THR A 29 -8.41 -9.09 3.56
C THR A 29 -9.62 -8.37 4.16
N VAL A 30 -10.09 -7.33 3.48
CA VAL A 30 -11.25 -6.55 3.89
C VAL A 30 -12.53 -7.23 3.41
N ASP A 31 -13.50 -7.36 4.30
CA ASP A 31 -14.85 -7.81 4.00
C ASP A 31 -15.62 -6.66 3.35
N THR A 32 -15.86 -6.76 2.05
CA THR A 32 -16.51 -5.72 1.25
C THR A 32 -17.88 -5.36 1.80
N SER A 33 -18.73 -6.34 2.08
CA SER A 33 -20.12 -6.08 2.53
C SER A 33 -20.15 -5.38 3.90
N LYS A 34 -19.28 -5.80 4.82
CA LYS A 34 -19.20 -5.14 6.14
C LYS A 34 -18.69 -3.72 6.03
N LEU A 35 -17.63 -3.50 5.23
CA LEU A 35 -17.08 -2.16 5.07
C LEU A 35 -18.06 -1.23 4.35
N GLU A 36 -18.79 -1.71 3.33
CA GLU A 36 -19.84 -0.93 2.65
C GLU A 36 -20.93 -0.48 3.63
N ASN A 37 -21.42 -1.38 4.48
CA ASN A 37 -22.43 -1.04 5.50
C ASN A 37 -21.90 0.02 6.49
N ILE A 38 -20.63 -0.09 6.89
CA ILE A 38 -20.00 0.90 7.78
C ILE A 38 -19.90 2.25 7.07
N LEU A 39 -19.37 2.28 5.85
CA LEU A 39 -19.21 3.53 5.07
C LEU A 39 -20.55 4.18 4.72
N ALA A 40 -21.63 3.41 4.58
CA ALA A 40 -22.97 3.96 4.35
C ALA A 40 -23.42 4.91 5.48
N SER A 41 -22.96 4.65 6.71
CA SER A 41 -23.30 5.46 7.89
C SER A 41 -22.31 6.60 8.18
N GLN A 42 -21.16 6.66 7.46
CA GLN A 42 -20.08 7.61 7.78
C GLN A 42 -20.13 8.93 6.99
N GLY A 43 -20.99 9.06 6.00
CA GLY A 43 -20.96 10.22 5.09
C GLY A 43 -19.79 10.17 4.12
N THR A 44 -19.36 11.35 3.63
CA THR A 44 -18.22 11.49 2.70
C THR A 44 -16.91 11.81 3.44
N GLY A 45 -15.77 11.47 2.81
CA GLY A 45 -14.44 11.81 3.34
C GLY A 45 -13.96 10.88 4.46
N ALA A 46 -14.53 9.68 4.59
CA ALA A 46 -14.12 8.73 5.60
C ALA A 46 -12.68 8.25 5.37
N THR A 47 -11.94 8.05 6.48
CA THR A 47 -10.62 7.40 6.45
C THR A 47 -10.78 5.93 6.84
N VAL A 48 -10.31 5.03 5.97
CA VAL A 48 -10.30 3.58 6.17
C VAL A 48 -8.85 3.15 6.36
N THR A 49 -8.49 2.77 7.58
CA THR A 49 -7.15 2.28 7.90
C THR A 49 -7.15 0.77 8.04
N ILE A 50 -6.23 0.11 7.35
CA ILE A 50 -5.94 -1.31 7.45
C ILE A 50 -4.64 -1.45 8.25
N PRO A 51 -4.72 -1.67 9.57
CA PRO A 51 -3.54 -1.90 10.39
C PRO A 51 -3.05 -3.33 10.20
N ILE A 52 -1.77 -3.50 9.92
CA ILE A 52 -1.11 -4.78 9.77
C ILE A 52 -0.03 -4.87 10.83
N THR A 53 -0.27 -5.71 11.83
CA THR A 53 0.63 -5.91 12.96
C THR A 53 1.64 -7.02 12.68
N GLY A 54 2.78 -6.94 13.33
CA GLY A 54 3.89 -7.90 13.18
C GLY A 54 4.95 -7.44 12.18
N ASN A 55 6.06 -8.16 12.20
CA ASN A 55 7.24 -7.92 11.37
C ASN A 55 7.21 -8.87 10.17
N SER A 56 6.52 -8.48 9.11
CA SER A 56 6.46 -9.27 7.88
C SER A 56 7.31 -8.63 6.79
N TYR A 57 7.96 -9.47 5.99
CA TYR A 57 8.68 -9.01 4.79
C TYR A 57 7.75 -8.27 3.82
N VAL A 58 6.52 -8.77 3.68
CA VAL A 58 5.43 -8.08 2.96
C VAL A 58 4.23 -7.93 3.88
N ALA A 59 3.73 -6.72 4.03
CA ALA A 59 2.47 -6.42 4.70
C ALA A 59 1.48 -5.85 3.68
N ALA A 60 0.34 -6.50 3.48
CA ALA A 60 -0.61 -6.19 2.42
C ALA A 60 -2.05 -6.05 2.92
N GLY A 61 -2.72 -4.99 2.49
CA GLY A 61 -4.17 -4.84 2.60
C GLY A 61 -4.84 -5.20 1.27
N THR A 62 -5.87 -6.03 1.29
CA THR A 62 -6.60 -6.41 0.07
C THR A 62 -8.06 -6.03 0.14
N LEU A 63 -8.55 -5.46 -0.97
CA LEU A 63 -9.94 -5.05 -1.20
C LEU A 63 -10.40 -5.53 -2.56
N THR A 64 -11.71 -5.52 -2.80
CA THR A 64 -12.24 -5.66 -4.17
C THR A 64 -12.22 -4.31 -4.89
N GLY A 65 -12.16 -4.34 -6.23
CA GLY A 65 -12.29 -3.13 -7.02
C GLY A 65 -13.65 -2.42 -6.82
N ALA A 66 -14.71 -3.19 -6.57
CA ALA A 66 -16.01 -2.64 -6.21
C ALA A 66 -15.95 -1.81 -4.90
N MET A 67 -15.21 -2.31 -3.89
CA MET A 67 -15.00 -1.58 -2.65
C MET A 67 -14.21 -0.28 -2.89
N VAL A 68 -13.14 -0.34 -3.69
CA VAL A 68 -12.38 0.85 -4.08
C VAL A 68 -13.28 1.88 -4.77
N LYS A 69 -14.17 1.44 -5.68
CA LYS A 69 -15.13 2.32 -6.35
C LYS A 69 -16.14 2.95 -5.39
N SER A 70 -16.62 2.17 -4.43
CA SER A 70 -17.50 2.68 -3.36
C SER A 70 -16.78 3.75 -2.51
N MET A 71 -15.52 3.51 -2.15
CA MET A 71 -14.68 4.48 -1.43
C MET A 71 -14.44 5.75 -2.26
N GLU A 72 -14.12 5.60 -3.56
CA GLU A 72 -13.94 6.72 -4.49
C GLU A 72 -15.20 7.61 -4.53
N SER A 73 -16.38 7.00 -4.70
CA SER A 73 -17.65 7.74 -4.78
C SER A 73 -17.99 8.53 -3.50
N LYS A 74 -17.39 8.16 -2.38
CA LYS A 74 -17.54 8.81 -1.07
C LYS A 74 -16.33 9.69 -0.70
N ASN A 75 -15.41 9.93 -1.62
CA ASN A 75 -14.16 10.66 -1.37
C ASN A 75 -13.37 10.10 -0.16
N ALA A 76 -13.40 8.79 0.03
CA ALA A 76 -12.73 8.14 1.15
C ALA A 76 -11.23 8.02 0.90
N THR A 77 -10.46 8.04 1.98
CA THR A 77 -9.02 7.82 2.00
C THR A 77 -8.71 6.43 2.50
N LEU A 78 -7.84 5.71 1.80
CA LEU A 78 -7.29 4.42 2.22
C LEU A 78 -5.94 4.63 2.89
N VAL A 79 -5.74 3.97 4.02
CA VAL A 79 -4.47 3.94 4.76
C VAL A 79 -4.09 2.49 5.02
N VAL A 80 -2.93 2.07 4.57
CA VAL A 80 -2.29 0.83 5.01
C VAL A 80 -1.21 1.21 6.00
N GLN A 81 -1.30 0.68 7.21
CA GLN A 81 -0.39 1.01 8.30
C GLN A 81 0.34 -0.23 8.79
N THR A 82 1.66 -0.14 8.85
CA THR A 82 2.55 -1.22 9.30
C THR A 82 3.56 -0.67 10.32
N HIS A 83 4.40 -1.55 10.87
CA HIS A 83 5.52 -1.12 11.72
C HIS A 83 6.61 -0.37 10.93
N SER A 84 6.74 -0.63 9.61
CA SER A 84 7.78 0.00 8.75
C SER A 84 7.37 1.35 8.20
N GLY A 85 6.07 1.65 8.20
CA GLY A 85 5.54 2.90 7.66
C GLY A 85 4.07 2.86 7.33
N THR A 86 3.59 3.91 6.68
CA THR A 86 2.20 4.03 6.21
C THR A 86 2.14 4.40 4.74
N TYR A 87 1.09 3.93 4.07
CA TYR A 87 0.73 4.31 2.72
C TYR A 87 -0.68 4.89 2.75
N THR A 88 -0.80 6.19 2.50
CA THR A 88 -2.07 6.94 2.56
C THR A 88 -2.38 7.50 1.19
N LEU A 89 -3.55 7.19 0.66
CA LEU A 89 -3.98 7.66 -0.65
C LEU A 89 -5.50 7.84 -0.71
N PRO A 90 -5.99 8.87 -1.44
CA PRO A 90 -7.40 8.92 -1.82
C PRO A 90 -7.74 7.69 -2.67
N ALA A 91 -8.89 7.06 -2.41
CA ALA A 91 -9.29 5.86 -3.16
C ALA A 91 -9.41 6.11 -4.68
N SER A 92 -9.72 7.35 -5.09
CA SER A 92 -9.76 7.81 -6.48
C SER A 92 -8.44 7.66 -7.23
N GLU A 93 -7.29 7.71 -6.51
CA GLU A 93 -5.97 7.64 -7.11
C GLU A 93 -5.64 6.22 -7.64
N ILE A 94 -6.38 5.20 -7.22
CA ILE A 94 -6.28 3.85 -7.79
C ILE A 94 -6.84 3.82 -9.21
N ASN A 95 -7.76 4.74 -9.56
CA ASN A 95 -8.41 4.85 -10.86
C ASN A 95 -8.96 3.50 -11.35
N ILE A 96 -9.77 2.87 -10.50
CA ILE A 96 -10.19 1.47 -10.67
C ILE A 96 -10.93 1.20 -12.00
N ASN A 97 -11.59 2.22 -12.58
CA ASN A 97 -12.23 2.07 -13.88
C ASN A 97 -11.21 1.92 -15.00
N ALA A 98 -10.13 2.70 -15.00
CA ALA A 98 -9.06 2.55 -15.99
C ALA A 98 -8.31 1.22 -15.80
N VAL A 99 -8.09 0.81 -14.56
CA VAL A 99 -7.52 -0.51 -14.24
C VAL A 99 -8.40 -1.64 -14.78
N SER A 100 -9.72 -1.57 -14.58
CA SER A 100 -10.67 -2.57 -15.09
C SER A 100 -10.57 -2.71 -16.61
N GLN A 101 -10.46 -1.60 -17.33
CA GLN A 101 -10.29 -1.62 -18.80
C GLN A 101 -8.97 -2.26 -19.24
N GLN A 102 -7.89 -2.06 -18.48
CA GLN A 102 -6.59 -2.69 -18.75
C GLN A 102 -6.60 -4.21 -18.47
N LEU A 103 -7.37 -4.64 -17.46
CA LEU A 103 -7.53 -6.07 -17.13
C LEU A 103 -8.44 -6.82 -18.08
N GLY A 104 -9.31 -6.12 -18.83
CA GLY A 104 -10.20 -6.69 -19.83
C GLY A 104 -11.54 -5.97 -19.91
N THR A 105 -12.16 -5.97 -21.11
CA THR A 105 -13.36 -5.17 -21.42
C THR A 105 -14.64 -5.60 -20.68
N SER A 106 -14.65 -6.76 -20.03
CA SER A 106 -15.82 -7.33 -19.36
C SER A 106 -15.55 -7.72 -17.90
N VAL A 107 -14.48 -7.18 -17.28
CA VAL A 107 -14.13 -7.52 -15.90
C VAL A 107 -15.02 -6.73 -14.93
N ALA A 108 -15.79 -7.44 -14.12
CA ALA A 108 -16.56 -6.80 -13.04
C ALA A 108 -15.62 -6.30 -11.94
N LEU A 109 -15.90 -5.11 -11.40
CA LEU A 109 -15.07 -4.52 -10.33
C LEU A 109 -15.01 -5.41 -9.07
N SER A 110 -16.05 -6.19 -8.80
CA SER A 110 -16.08 -7.17 -7.71
C SER A 110 -15.05 -8.29 -7.87
N ASP A 111 -14.65 -8.59 -9.10
CA ASP A 111 -13.73 -9.69 -9.41
C ASP A 111 -12.27 -9.23 -9.48
N ILE A 112 -12.04 -7.91 -9.35
CA ILE A 112 -10.70 -7.34 -9.27
C ILE A 112 -10.22 -7.37 -7.82
N LYS A 113 -9.10 -8.03 -7.59
CA LYS A 113 -8.37 -7.97 -6.31
C LYS A 113 -7.41 -6.79 -6.32
N VAL A 114 -7.65 -5.82 -5.46
CA VAL A 114 -6.74 -4.69 -5.24
C VAL A 114 -5.90 -4.98 -4.01
N THR A 115 -4.58 -4.93 -4.16
CA THR A 115 -3.60 -5.15 -3.10
C THR A 115 -2.74 -3.90 -2.93
N VAL A 116 -2.77 -3.32 -1.75
CA VAL A 116 -1.87 -2.23 -1.35
C VAL A 116 -0.88 -2.79 -0.34
N SER A 117 0.41 -2.74 -0.66
CA SER A 117 1.44 -3.35 0.19
C SER A 117 2.60 -2.42 0.51
N ILE A 118 3.17 -2.68 1.67
CA ILE A 118 4.41 -2.11 2.18
C ILE A 118 5.33 -3.29 2.43
N SER A 119 6.53 -3.28 1.85
CA SER A 119 7.45 -4.41 1.94
C SER A 119 8.90 -3.97 2.04
N GLU A 120 9.74 -4.90 2.50
CA GLU A 120 11.17 -4.77 2.28
C GLU A 120 11.45 -4.87 0.76
N PRO A 121 12.41 -4.11 0.22
CA PRO A 121 12.78 -4.22 -1.17
C PRO A 121 13.43 -5.58 -1.46
N SER A 122 13.30 -6.06 -2.70
CA SER A 122 14.01 -7.25 -3.15
C SER A 122 15.53 -7.05 -3.06
N ALA A 123 16.31 -8.14 -3.01
CA ALA A 123 17.76 -8.06 -2.98
C ALA A 123 18.36 -7.31 -4.19
N SER A 124 17.72 -7.41 -5.36
CA SER A 124 18.10 -6.62 -6.54
C SER A 124 17.81 -5.14 -6.35
N MET A 125 16.64 -4.79 -5.81
CA MET A 125 16.29 -3.39 -5.56
C MET A 125 17.14 -2.78 -4.44
N THR A 126 17.49 -3.55 -3.41
CA THR A 126 18.43 -3.10 -2.37
C THR A 126 19.77 -2.67 -2.97
N LYS A 127 20.32 -3.46 -3.91
CA LYS A 127 21.55 -3.08 -4.62
C LYS A 127 21.39 -1.82 -5.46
N VAL A 128 20.24 -1.63 -6.10
CA VAL A 128 19.95 -0.39 -6.86
C VAL A 128 19.95 0.81 -5.92
N VAL A 129 19.31 0.70 -4.75
CA VAL A 129 19.28 1.77 -3.74
C VAL A 129 20.68 2.07 -3.20
N GLU A 130 21.48 1.05 -2.89
CA GLU A 130 22.86 1.21 -2.43
C GLU A 130 23.76 1.90 -3.49
N THR A 131 23.63 1.50 -4.76
CA THR A 131 24.34 2.12 -5.86
C THR A 131 23.91 3.57 -6.04
N ALA A 132 22.60 3.84 -6.03
CA ALA A 132 22.08 5.19 -6.14
C ALA A 132 22.55 6.11 -5.00
N ALA A 133 22.70 5.55 -3.78
CA ALA A 133 23.25 6.29 -2.65
C ALA A 133 24.74 6.65 -2.85
N GLN A 134 25.53 5.71 -3.37
CA GLN A 134 26.93 5.94 -3.68
C GLN A 134 27.11 7.02 -4.77
N ASP A 135 26.35 6.87 -5.86
CA ASP A 135 26.42 7.78 -7.01
C ASP A 135 25.89 9.20 -6.66
N GLY A 136 24.85 9.24 -5.83
CA GLY A 136 24.24 10.49 -5.35
C GLY A 136 24.96 11.12 -4.15
N GLY A 137 25.93 10.45 -3.55
CA GLY A 137 26.72 10.95 -2.41
C GLY A 137 25.91 11.13 -1.13
N PHE A 138 24.84 10.33 -0.91
CA PHE A 138 24.04 10.36 0.31
C PHE A 138 24.19 9.06 1.13
N THR A 139 23.91 9.16 2.43
CA THR A 139 23.96 8.01 3.35
C THR A 139 22.56 7.54 3.67
N ILE A 140 22.32 6.24 3.54
CA ILE A 140 21.06 5.60 3.92
C ILE A 140 21.01 5.51 5.45
N MET A 141 20.15 6.29 6.09
CA MET A 141 19.98 6.33 7.55
C MET A 141 18.90 5.34 8.03
N VAL A 142 17.90 5.07 7.18
CA VAL A 142 16.77 4.19 7.44
C VAL A 142 16.66 3.18 6.32
N PRO A 143 16.39 1.90 6.60
CA PRO A 143 16.20 0.90 5.55
C PRO A 143 15.14 1.33 4.53
N ALA A 144 15.39 1.06 3.26
CA ALA A 144 14.44 1.36 2.19
C ALA A 144 13.15 0.54 2.36
N VAL A 145 12.04 1.12 1.96
CA VAL A 145 10.70 0.49 2.00
C VAL A 145 10.07 0.59 0.63
N ASP A 146 9.48 -0.49 0.16
CA ASP A 146 8.78 -0.55 -1.11
C ASP A 146 7.25 -0.41 -0.91
N TYR A 147 6.61 0.44 -1.72
CA TYR A 147 5.17 0.74 -1.67
C TYR A 147 4.56 0.39 -3.02
N THR A 148 3.65 -0.58 -3.03
CA THR A 148 3.04 -1.03 -4.28
C THR A 148 1.52 -1.09 -4.22
N ILE A 149 0.88 -0.84 -5.35
CA ILE A 149 -0.55 -1.08 -5.56
C ILE A 149 -0.66 -1.97 -6.78
N THR A 150 -1.22 -3.15 -6.59
CA THR A 150 -1.40 -4.15 -7.62
C THR A 150 -2.87 -4.52 -7.73
N CYS A 151 -3.40 -4.51 -8.94
CA CYS A 151 -4.76 -4.92 -9.24
C CYS A 151 -4.71 -6.16 -10.13
N ALA A 152 -5.41 -7.22 -9.75
CA ALA A 152 -5.37 -8.50 -10.44
C ALA A 152 -6.76 -9.06 -10.72
N HIS A 153 -6.91 -9.72 -11.88
CA HIS A 153 -8.05 -10.54 -12.25
C HIS A 153 -7.54 -11.76 -13.00
N GLY A 154 -7.78 -12.96 -12.46
CA GLY A 154 -7.21 -14.21 -13.00
C GLY A 154 -5.67 -14.13 -13.04
N SER A 155 -5.09 -14.31 -14.22
CA SER A 155 -3.64 -14.19 -14.46
C SER A 155 -3.18 -12.79 -14.89
N GLN A 156 -4.12 -11.87 -15.11
CA GLN A 156 -3.82 -10.50 -15.51
C GLN A 156 -3.52 -9.63 -14.26
N THR A 157 -2.52 -8.77 -14.37
CA THR A 157 -2.10 -7.87 -13.29
C THR A 157 -1.77 -6.50 -13.84
N VAL A 158 -2.22 -5.46 -13.15
CA VAL A 158 -1.90 -4.06 -13.43
C VAL A 158 -1.31 -3.44 -12.16
N ASN A 159 -0.17 -2.79 -12.30
CA ASN A 159 0.43 -2.00 -11.21
C ASN A 159 0.01 -0.53 -11.34
N VAL A 160 -0.44 0.06 -10.23
CA VAL A 160 -0.79 1.47 -10.16
C VAL A 160 0.39 2.22 -9.54
N SER A 161 1.11 2.98 -10.36
CA SER A 161 2.32 3.74 -9.95
C SER A 161 2.26 5.21 -10.31
N SER A 162 1.26 5.63 -11.10
CA SER A 162 1.06 7.03 -11.49
C SER A 162 -0.21 7.57 -10.83
N PHE A 163 -0.11 8.74 -10.23
CA PHE A 163 -1.17 9.38 -9.45
C PHE A 163 -1.42 10.80 -9.97
N ASN A 164 -2.66 11.25 -9.92
CA ASN A 164 -3.05 12.61 -10.33
C ASN A 164 -3.04 13.59 -9.14
N ALA A 165 -3.02 13.07 -7.91
CA ALA A 165 -2.94 13.83 -6.68
C ALA A 165 -1.84 13.28 -5.76
N TYR A 166 -1.58 14.01 -4.69
CA TYR A 166 -0.61 13.62 -3.69
C TYR A 166 -1.01 12.32 -2.99
N VAL A 167 -0.07 11.37 -2.93
CA VAL A 167 -0.14 10.17 -2.12
C VAL A 167 0.97 10.19 -1.08
N GLU A 168 0.61 9.99 0.17
CA GLU A 168 1.56 10.08 1.27
C GLU A 168 2.18 8.71 1.58
N ARG A 169 3.49 8.69 1.71
CA ARG A 169 4.25 7.53 2.16
C ARG A 169 5.12 7.95 3.33
N THR A 170 5.02 7.24 4.44
CA THR A 170 5.85 7.48 5.61
C THR A 170 6.70 6.26 5.90
N ILE A 171 7.96 6.45 6.26
CA ILE A 171 8.86 5.41 6.73
C ILE A 171 9.05 5.59 8.23
N ALA A 172 8.88 4.51 8.99
CA ALA A 172 9.16 4.53 10.42
C ALA A 172 10.67 4.64 10.65
N ILE A 173 11.06 5.50 11.55
CA ILE A 173 12.47 5.62 11.96
C ILE A 173 12.75 4.54 13.00
N PRO A 174 13.66 3.58 12.74
CA PRO A 174 13.97 2.53 13.70
C PRO A 174 14.59 3.06 14.99
N ASP A 175 14.43 2.31 16.06
CA ASP A 175 15.09 2.60 17.32
C ASP A 175 16.62 2.68 17.13
N GLY A 176 17.26 3.68 17.76
CA GLY A 176 18.70 3.93 17.65
C GLY A 176 19.13 4.82 16.48
N VAL A 177 18.23 5.15 15.56
CA VAL A 177 18.50 6.16 14.53
C VAL A 177 18.13 7.54 15.06
N ASP A 178 19.10 8.47 15.02
CA ASP A 178 18.88 9.86 15.42
C ASP A 178 18.09 10.61 14.34
N PRO A 179 16.82 10.98 14.58
CA PRO A 179 15.98 11.62 13.58
C PRO A 179 16.49 13.01 13.18
N THR A 180 17.32 13.66 14.01
CA THR A 180 17.89 15.00 13.70
C THR A 180 18.96 14.93 12.60
N LYS A 181 19.47 13.74 12.29
CA LYS A 181 20.44 13.51 11.21
C LYS A 181 19.79 13.16 9.88
N ILE A 182 18.48 12.96 9.86
CA ILE A 182 17.73 12.69 8.63
C ILE A 182 17.41 14.04 7.98
N THR A 183 17.95 14.26 6.79
CA THR A 183 17.81 15.54 6.08
C THR A 183 16.75 15.52 5.00
N THR A 184 16.50 14.34 4.37
CA THR A 184 15.55 14.22 3.27
C THR A 184 15.07 12.78 3.07
N GLY A 185 13.90 12.62 2.48
CA GLY A 185 13.44 11.36 1.89
C GLY A 185 13.85 11.29 0.42
N VAL A 186 14.30 10.13 -0.03
CA VAL A 186 14.69 9.90 -1.43
C VAL A 186 13.87 8.76 -2.00
N VAL A 187 13.25 8.98 -3.14
CA VAL A 187 12.63 7.91 -3.94
C VAL A 187 13.66 7.43 -4.96
N VAL A 188 13.84 6.12 -5.05
CA VAL A 188 14.74 5.48 -6.01
C VAL A 188 13.92 4.62 -6.95
N ASP A 189 13.96 4.94 -8.24
CA ASP A 189 13.30 4.15 -9.28
C ASP A 189 14.06 2.85 -9.58
N PRO A 190 13.42 1.84 -10.17
CA PRO A 190 14.08 0.57 -10.50
C PRO A 190 15.30 0.70 -11.43
N ASN A 191 15.40 1.79 -12.17
CA ASN A 191 16.56 2.11 -13.02
C ASN A 191 17.68 2.87 -12.29
N GLY A 192 17.51 3.14 -10.97
CA GLY A 192 18.47 3.87 -10.15
C GLY A 192 18.31 5.40 -10.16
N THR A 193 17.34 5.95 -10.90
CA THR A 193 17.05 7.39 -10.84
C THR A 193 16.54 7.78 -9.46
N THR A 194 17.04 8.90 -8.93
CA THR A 194 16.66 9.43 -7.61
C THR A 194 15.82 10.68 -7.72
N HIS A 195 14.82 10.80 -6.84
CA HIS A 195 13.97 11.97 -6.68
C HIS A 195 13.98 12.41 -5.20
N HIS A 196 14.10 13.72 -4.97
CA HIS A 196 14.20 14.36 -3.65
C HIS A 196 12.95 15.19 -3.33
#